data_5d93641ddd736d69376ebf4b723b028d
#
_entry.id   5d93641ddd736d69376ebf4b723b028d
#
_cell.length_a   1.000
_cell.length_b   1.000
_cell.length_c   1.000
_cell.angle_alpha   90.00
_cell.angle_beta   90.00
_cell.angle_gamma   90.00
#
_symmetry.space_group_name_H-M   'P 1'
#
loop_
_entity.id
_entity.type
_entity.pdbx_description
1 polymer ?
#
loop_
_entity_poly.entity_id
_entity_poly.type
_entity_poly.pdbx_seq_one_letter_code
_entity_poly.pdbx_strand_id
1 'polypeptide(L)'
;MASSTEQNKAVVRRFITEVLQGGKVNLVDELLAPNYVNPGMGNADRDHFKGILTAFLSVSPHFHVIDLVAEGDSVVSRFTLELTQAGNKITARGMAYYKLADGKIVEDDPVTSPELAQMLAPQMAQMANP
;
A
#
# COMPACT_ATOMS: atom_id res chain seq x y z
N MET A 1 -5.77 25.01 -6.13
CA MET A 1 -6.02 24.28 -7.39
C MET A 1 -6.01 22.78 -7.10
N ALA A 2 -7.01 22.08 -7.60
CA ALA A 2 -7.04 20.62 -7.42
C ALA A 2 -5.82 19.99 -8.09
N SER A 3 -5.28 18.91 -7.50
CA SER A 3 -4.21 18.15 -8.11
C SER A 3 -4.68 17.53 -9.42
N SER A 4 -3.83 17.52 -10.42
CA SER A 4 -4.14 16.86 -11.67
C SER A 4 -4.12 15.35 -11.49
N THR A 5 -4.74 14.61 -12.42
CA THR A 5 -4.67 13.16 -12.40
C THR A 5 -3.23 12.67 -12.49
N GLU A 6 -2.38 13.37 -13.24
CA GLU A 6 -0.96 13.02 -13.34
C GLU A 6 -0.22 13.23 -12.02
N GLN A 7 -0.52 14.31 -11.30
CA GLN A 7 0.06 14.54 -9.98
C GLN A 7 -0.38 13.49 -8.98
N ASN A 8 -1.67 13.10 -9.02
CA ASN A 8 -2.21 12.07 -8.14
C ASN A 8 -1.57 10.71 -8.43
N LYS A 9 -1.39 10.36 -9.71
CA LYS A 9 -0.67 9.14 -10.07
C LYS A 9 0.77 9.16 -9.57
N ALA A 10 1.43 10.31 -9.63
CA ALA A 10 2.81 10.45 -9.15
C ALA A 10 2.91 10.19 -7.65
N VAL A 11 1.94 10.70 -6.87
CA VAL A 11 1.89 10.46 -5.42
C VAL A 11 1.73 8.97 -5.13
N VAL A 12 0.80 8.31 -5.82
CA VAL A 12 0.56 6.87 -5.64
C VAL A 12 1.79 6.06 -6.04
N ARG A 13 2.41 6.38 -7.16
CA ARG A 13 3.64 5.69 -7.60
C ARG A 13 4.75 5.85 -6.57
N ARG A 14 4.92 7.04 -6.04
CA ARG A 14 5.92 7.31 -5.01
C ARG A 14 5.62 6.51 -3.74
N PHE A 15 4.36 6.43 -3.35
CA PHE A 15 3.94 5.63 -2.20
C PHE A 15 4.31 4.16 -2.40
N ILE A 16 4.01 3.59 -3.55
CA ILE A 16 4.30 2.19 -3.84
C ILE A 16 5.81 1.93 -3.84
N THR A 17 6.58 2.76 -4.55
CA THR A 17 8.02 2.50 -4.75
C THR A 17 8.86 2.86 -3.54
N GLU A 18 8.55 3.94 -2.85
CA GLU A 18 9.40 4.43 -1.76
C GLU A 18 8.93 3.98 -0.38
N VAL A 19 7.63 3.78 -0.17
CA VAL A 19 7.09 3.36 1.12
C VAL A 19 6.85 1.86 1.16
N LEU A 20 5.98 1.34 0.28
CA LEU A 20 5.63 -0.08 0.31
C LEU A 20 6.79 -0.98 -0.04
N GLN A 21 7.65 -0.58 -0.96
CA GLN A 21 8.81 -1.36 -1.38
C GLN A 21 10.09 -0.85 -0.73
N GLY A 22 10.30 0.47 -0.75
CA GLY A 22 11.54 1.07 -0.26
C GLY A 22 11.64 1.18 1.25
N GLY A 23 10.53 1.02 1.97
CA GLY A 23 10.53 1.03 3.43
C GLY A 23 10.78 2.38 4.08
N LYS A 24 10.59 3.47 3.34
CA LYS A 24 10.84 4.81 3.87
C LYS A 24 9.68 5.27 4.75
N VAL A 25 9.65 4.79 5.99
CA VAL A 25 8.59 5.06 6.97
C VAL A 25 8.40 6.56 7.18
N ASN A 26 9.48 7.34 7.11
CA ASN A 26 9.41 8.79 7.30
C ASN A 26 8.55 9.49 6.23
N LEU A 27 8.29 8.85 5.09
CA LEU A 27 7.42 9.42 4.06
C LEU A 27 5.94 9.15 4.30
N VAL A 28 5.60 8.27 5.26
CA VAL A 28 4.20 7.95 5.54
C VAL A 28 3.42 9.21 5.90
N ASP A 29 3.94 10.02 6.82
CA ASP A 29 3.25 11.25 7.25
C ASP A 29 3.22 12.31 6.15
N GLU A 30 4.12 12.24 5.18
CA GLU A 30 4.12 13.16 4.04
C GLU A 30 3.11 12.76 2.97
N LEU A 31 2.97 11.46 2.71
CA LEU A 31 2.15 10.97 1.60
C LEU A 31 0.74 10.56 2.02
N LEU A 32 0.54 10.17 3.28
CA LEU A 32 -0.78 9.82 3.80
C LEU A 32 -1.33 10.96 4.64
N ALA A 33 -2.62 11.28 4.44
CA ALA A 33 -3.28 12.32 5.21
C ALA A 33 -3.50 11.90 6.66
N PRO A 34 -3.65 12.85 7.59
CA PRO A 34 -3.95 12.51 9.00
C PRO A 34 -5.22 11.68 9.17
N ASN A 35 -6.20 11.85 8.27
CA ASN A 35 -7.45 11.10 8.30
C ASN A 35 -7.46 9.88 7.36
N TYR A 36 -6.28 9.42 6.99
CA TYR A 36 -6.11 8.23 6.15
C TYR A 36 -6.82 7.02 6.75
N VAL A 37 -7.45 6.23 5.89
CA VAL A 37 -8.07 4.96 6.26
C VAL A 37 -7.79 3.92 5.18
N ASN A 38 -7.61 2.66 5.62
CA ASN A 38 -7.36 1.54 4.72
C ASN A 38 -8.45 0.48 4.91
N PRO A 39 -9.56 0.56 4.15
CA PRO A 39 -10.64 -0.42 4.27
C PRO A 39 -10.21 -1.85 3.97
N GLY A 40 -9.25 -2.02 3.06
CA GLY A 40 -8.73 -3.35 2.72
C GLY A 40 -7.94 -4.01 3.85
N MET A 41 -7.53 -3.23 4.84
CA MET A 41 -6.76 -3.70 5.99
C MET A 41 -7.51 -3.42 7.30
N GLY A 42 -8.81 -3.69 7.33
CA GLY A 42 -9.61 -3.58 8.56
C GLY A 42 -9.81 -2.16 9.03
N ASN A 43 -9.89 -1.21 8.12
CA ASN A 43 -10.03 0.22 8.41
C ASN A 43 -8.86 0.78 9.23
N ALA A 44 -7.66 0.30 8.96
CA ALA A 44 -6.45 0.79 9.61
C ALA A 44 -6.27 2.29 9.36
N ASP A 45 -5.93 3.02 10.42
CA ASP A 45 -5.56 4.42 10.31
C ASP A 45 -4.06 4.55 9.96
N ARG A 46 -3.57 5.79 9.88
CA ARG A 46 -2.19 6.05 9.47
C ARG A 46 -1.17 5.41 10.42
N ASP A 47 -1.42 5.45 11.72
CA ASP A 47 -0.51 4.87 12.70
C ASP A 47 -0.53 3.33 12.66
N HIS A 48 -1.70 2.74 12.52
CA HIS A 48 -1.84 1.30 12.31
C HIS A 48 -1.13 0.85 11.04
N PHE A 49 -1.23 1.65 9.99
CA PHE A 49 -0.55 1.33 8.72
C PHE A 49 0.96 1.18 8.91
N LYS A 50 1.57 2.00 9.76
CA LYS A 50 3.03 1.90 10.00
C LYS A 50 3.42 0.52 10.54
N GLY A 51 2.59 -0.05 11.42
CA GLY A 51 2.81 -1.42 11.91
C GLY A 51 2.61 -2.46 10.84
N ILE A 52 1.56 -2.31 10.03
CA ILE A 52 1.31 -3.20 8.89
C ILE A 52 2.47 -3.17 7.90
N LEU A 53 3.01 -1.98 7.65
CA LEU A 53 4.16 -1.80 6.77
C LEU A 53 5.37 -2.60 7.27
N THR A 54 5.62 -2.58 8.58
CA THR A 54 6.73 -3.35 9.17
C THR A 54 6.59 -4.84 8.87
N ALA A 55 5.37 -5.39 9.06
CA ALA A 55 5.11 -6.80 8.75
C ALA A 55 5.28 -7.07 7.26
N PHE A 56 4.79 -6.18 6.41
CA PHE A 56 4.86 -6.32 4.97
C PHE A 56 6.31 -6.33 4.47
N LEU A 57 7.14 -5.45 5.02
CA LEU A 57 8.55 -5.37 4.61
C LEU A 57 9.33 -6.63 4.99
N SER A 58 8.85 -7.40 5.97
CA SER A 58 9.52 -8.64 6.38
C SER A 58 9.51 -9.71 5.28
N VAL A 59 8.63 -9.60 4.29
CA VAL A 59 8.55 -10.55 3.17
C VAL A 59 9.17 -9.98 1.89
N SER A 60 9.98 -8.94 2.02
CA SER A 60 10.80 -8.36 0.94
C SER A 60 9.96 -8.09 -0.32
N PRO A 61 8.92 -7.25 -0.23
CA PRO A 61 8.04 -7.01 -1.36
C PRO A 61 8.76 -6.31 -2.52
N HIS A 62 8.47 -6.77 -3.72
CA HIS A 62 8.95 -6.12 -4.94
C HIS A 62 7.76 -5.95 -5.89
N PHE A 63 7.38 -4.70 -6.13
CA PHE A 63 6.21 -4.37 -6.95
C PHE A 63 6.60 -4.19 -8.41
N HIS A 64 5.76 -4.74 -9.28
CA HIS A 64 5.76 -4.41 -10.69
C HIS A 64 4.42 -3.76 -11.00
N VAL A 65 4.40 -2.44 -11.13
CA VAL A 65 3.18 -1.69 -11.43
C VAL A 65 2.89 -1.80 -12.92
N ILE A 66 1.75 -2.41 -13.26
CA ILE A 66 1.35 -2.62 -14.64
C ILE A 66 0.65 -1.38 -15.18
N ASP A 67 -0.34 -0.88 -14.43
CA ASP A 67 -1.15 0.27 -14.82
C ASP A 67 -1.42 1.17 -13.62
N LEU A 68 -1.47 2.48 -13.89
CA LEU A 68 -2.05 3.47 -12.99
C LEU A 68 -3.12 4.20 -13.79
N VAL A 69 -4.36 4.11 -13.35
CA VAL A 69 -5.50 4.75 -13.99
C VAL A 69 -6.08 5.77 -13.02
N ALA A 70 -6.32 6.97 -13.48
CA ALA A 70 -6.79 8.06 -12.63
C ALA A 70 -7.96 8.78 -13.25
N GLU A 71 -8.93 9.14 -12.42
CA GLU A 71 -10.05 10.00 -12.79
C GLU A 71 -10.42 10.84 -11.57
N GLY A 72 -10.47 12.16 -11.74
CA GLY A 72 -10.73 13.05 -10.62
C GLY A 72 -9.70 12.86 -9.52
N ASP A 73 -10.18 12.63 -8.30
CA ASP A 73 -9.33 12.40 -7.13
C ASP A 73 -9.02 10.93 -6.87
N SER A 74 -9.39 10.05 -7.79
CA SER A 74 -9.23 8.60 -7.63
C SER A 74 -8.12 8.07 -8.52
N VAL A 75 -7.34 7.14 -7.96
CA VAL A 75 -6.29 6.43 -8.71
C VAL A 75 -6.45 4.94 -8.41
N VAL A 76 -6.34 4.12 -9.44
CA VAL A 76 -6.27 2.66 -9.27
C VAL A 76 -4.92 2.17 -9.78
N SER A 77 -4.23 1.37 -9.00
CA SER A 77 -3.02 0.68 -9.43
C SER A 77 -3.33 -0.79 -9.68
N ARG A 78 -2.77 -1.33 -10.75
CA ARG A 78 -2.77 -2.78 -11.02
C ARG A 78 -1.33 -3.24 -11.02
N PHE A 79 -1.04 -4.33 -10.29
CA PHE A 79 0.34 -4.73 -10.08
C PHE A 79 0.49 -6.24 -9.88
N THR A 80 1.72 -6.72 -10.12
CA THR A 80 2.18 -7.98 -9.58
C THR A 80 3.16 -7.68 -8.46
N LEU A 81 3.30 -8.60 -7.54
CA LEU A 81 4.09 -8.43 -6.32
C LEU A 81 4.85 -9.71 -6.04
N GLU A 82 6.18 -9.62 -6.02
CA GLU A 82 7.02 -10.73 -5.58
C GLU A 82 7.27 -10.61 -4.10
N LEU A 83 7.12 -11.72 -3.40
CA LEU A 83 7.31 -11.82 -1.95
C LEU A 83 8.33 -12.92 -1.68
N THR A 84 9.19 -12.70 -0.70
CA THR A 84 10.20 -13.69 -0.32
C THR A 84 10.15 -13.93 1.19
N GLN A 85 10.04 -15.20 1.58
CA GLN A 85 10.07 -15.58 2.98
C GLN A 85 10.82 -16.89 3.12
N ALA A 86 11.83 -16.91 3.98
CA ALA A 86 12.65 -18.10 4.24
C ALA A 86 13.20 -18.73 2.94
N GLY A 87 13.60 -17.89 1.98
CA GLY A 87 14.14 -18.35 0.70
C GLY A 87 13.11 -18.73 -0.34
N ASN A 88 11.83 -18.71 0.01
CA ASN A 88 10.74 -19.05 -0.92
C ASN A 88 10.19 -17.81 -1.57
N LYS A 89 10.16 -17.78 -2.89
CA LYS A 89 9.57 -16.70 -3.68
C LYS A 89 8.16 -17.05 -4.07
N ILE A 90 7.24 -16.11 -3.86
CA ILE A 90 5.83 -16.25 -4.25
C ILE A 90 5.45 -14.99 -5.00
N THR A 91 4.62 -15.14 -6.02
CA THR A 91 4.06 -14.01 -6.76
C THR A 91 2.61 -13.86 -6.42
N ALA A 92 2.24 -12.68 -5.96
CA ALA A 92 0.85 -12.26 -5.77
C ALA A 92 0.51 -11.22 -6.83
N ARG A 93 -0.78 -10.97 -7.00
CA ARG A 93 -1.25 -9.90 -7.88
C ARG A 93 -2.33 -9.11 -7.18
N GLY A 94 -2.53 -7.89 -7.59
CA GLY A 94 -3.54 -7.09 -6.95
C GLY A 94 -3.88 -5.82 -7.67
N MET A 95 -4.85 -5.15 -7.09
CA MET A 95 -5.26 -3.80 -7.44
C MET A 95 -5.47 -3.05 -6.15
N ALA A 96 -5.24 -1.75 -6.19
CA ALA A 96 -5.51 -0.89 -5.04
C ALA A 96 -6.19 0.38 -5.53
N TYR A 97 -7.25 0.75 -4.81
CA TYR A 97 -7.95 1.99 -5.04
C TYR A 97 -7.42 3.03 -4.06
N TYR A 98 -7.11 4.22 -4.58
CA TYR A 98 -6.64 5.33 -3.76
C TYR A 98 -7.52 6.54 -4.01
N LYS A 99 -7.90 7.22 -2.93
CA LYS A 99 -8.51 8.54 -3.02
C LYS A 99 -7.54 9.55 -2.43
N LEU A 100 -7.40 10.69 -3.12
CA LEU A 100 -6.47 11.73 -2.70
C LEU A 100 -7.21 13.02 -2.42
N ALA A 101 -6.64 13.82 -1.52
CA ALA A 101 -7.08 15.17 -1.24
C ALA A 101 -5.85 16.00 -0.92
N ASP A 102 -5.71 17.14 -1.60
CA ASP A 102 -4.59 18.08 -1.40
C ASP A 102 -3.21 17.40 -1.50
N GLY A 103 -3.08 16.48 -2.46
CA GLY A 103 -1.81 15.80 -2.73
C GLY A 103 -1.45 14.70 -1.75
N LYS A 104 -2.40 14.28 -0.88
CA LYS A 104 -2.17 13.19 0.07
C LYS A 104 -3.23 12.12 -0.07
N ILE A 105 -2.86 10.89 0.24
CA ILE A 105 -3.77 9.75 0.18
C ILE A 105 -4.66 9.76 1.42
N VAL A 106 -5.97 9.80 1.21
CA VAL A 106 -6.96 9.76 2.30
C VAL A 106 -7.61 8.39 2.42
N GLU A 107 -7.62 7.61 1.34
CA GLU A 107 -8.16 6.26 1.37
C GLU A 107 -7.29 5.35 0.52
N ASP A 108 -7.04 4.14 1.01
CA ASP A 108 -6.21 3.13 0.35
C ASP A 108 -6.90 1.78 0.55
N ASP A 109 -7.46 1.26 -0.53
CA ASP A 109 -8.27 0.05 -0.47
C ASP A 109 -7.66 -1.02 -1.40
N PRO A 110 -6.66 -1.78 -0.91
CA PRO A 110 -6.03 -2.82 -1.70
C PRO A 110 -6.81 -4.13 -1.68
N VAL A 111 -6.77 -4.82 -2.81
CA VAL A 111 -7.25 -6.21 -2.93
C VAL A 111 -6.13 -7.00 -3.58
N THR A 112 -5.70 -8.07 -2.92
CA THR A 112 -4.61 -8.91 -3.43
C THR A 112 -5.05 -10.36 -3.52
N SER A 113 -4.37 -11.13 -4.36
CA SER A 113 -4.57 -12.56 -4.42
C SER A 113 -4.13 -13.22 -3.08
N PRO A 114 -4.63 -14.44 -2.78
CA PRO A 114 -4.50 -15.04 -1.44
C PRO A 114 -3.07 -15.23 -0.94
N GLU A 115 -2.10 -15.31 -1.83
CA GLU A 115 -0.70 -15.59 -1.47
C GLU A 115 -0.14 -14.56 -0.46
N LEU A 116 -0.46 -13.27 -0.66
CA LEU A 116 0.04 -12.24 0.25
C LEU A 116 -0.56 -12.41 1.65
N ALA A 117 -1.87 -12.58 1.74
CA ALA A 117 -2.55 -12.74 3.02
C ALA A 117 -2.06 -13.98 3.75
N GLN A 118 -1.87 -15.09 3.05
CA GLN A 118 -1.37 -16.32 3.63
C GLN A 118 0.05 -16.15 4.19
N MET A 119 0.90 -15.42 3.48
CA MET A 119 2.28 -15.19 3.91
C MET A 119 2.35 -14.26 5.13
N LEU A 120 1.45 -13.28 5.22
CA LEU A 120 1.43 -12.31 6.32
C LEU A 120 0.61 -12.74 7.53
N ALA A 121 -0.20 -13.80 7.41
CA ALA A 121 -1.13 -14.18 8.48
C ALA A 121 -0.47 -14.34 9.87
N PRO A 122 0.69 -15.00 10.01
CA PRO A 122 1.32 -15.12 11.32
C PRO A 122 1.72 -13.78 11.94
N GLN A 123 2.26 -12.86 11.15
CA GLN A 123 2.67 -11.55 11.63
C GLN A 123 1.45 -10.69 11.99
N MET A 124 0.41 -10.75 11.17
CA MET A 124 -0.82 -9.99 11.43
C MET A 124 -1.53 -10.50 12.69
N ALA A 125 -1.52 -11.82 12.93
CA ALA A 125 -2.09 -12.40 14.13
C ALA A 125 -1.39 -11.90 15.40
N GLN A 126 -0.05 -11.78 15.35
CA GLN A 126 0.71 -11.26 16.47
C GLN A 126 0.39 -9.80 16.74
N MET A 127 0.16 -9.01 15.70
CA MET A 127 -0.21 -7.60 15.84
C MET A 127 -1.60 -7.42 16.43
N ALA A 128 -2.53 -8.35 16.13
CA ALA A 128 -3.89 -8.32 16.64
C ALA A 128 -4.00 -8.76 18.10
N ASN A 129 -3.02 -9.50 18.60
CA ASN A 129 -2.98 -10.05 19.97
C ASN A 129 -1.74 -9.53 20.69
N PRO A 130 -1.81 -8.31 21.24
CA PRO A 130 -0.70 -7.73 21.99
C PRO A 130 -0.40 -8.45 23.29
#